data_52fd002df50b0516e0d802b44ad0e5e7
#
_entry.id   52fd002df50b0516e0d802b44ad0e5e7
#
_cell.length_a   1.000
_cell.length_b   1.000
_cell.length_c   1.000
_cell.angle_alpha   90.00
_cell.angle_beta   90.00
_cell.angle_gamma   90.00
#
_symmetry.space_group_name_H-M   'P 1'
#
loop_
_entity.id
_entity.type
_entity.pdbx_description
1 polymer ?
#
loop_
_entity_poly.entity_id
_entity_poly.type
_entity_poly.pdbx_seq_one_letter_code
_entity_poly.pdbx_strand_id
1 'polypeptide(L)'
;DISSYWANKILVRNDRIYLINEWSDSDEGMYRLFVLDTDGKPIDKFLPFETEDTDRYCGRDLESYTILGDEIDLCYPSDNTVYGVADGKCTAKYRIDFGKRTMPEEHATKSLIEYMNNGLNEEYVMGIDAFKESSRYLFFRFGLGATDYTAIYDKKTGRVDLTNSASLINNSTCCLSLTSYFV
;
A
#
# COMPACT_ATOMS: atom_id res chain seq x y z
N ASP A 1 -19.35 -18.31 -10.05
CA ASP A 1 -18.91 -17.64 -11.27
C ASP A 1 -18.01 -16.46 -10.89
N ILE A 2 -16.73 -16.54 -11.24
CA ILE A 2 -15.72 -15.49 -10.95
C ILE A 2 -16.04 -14.20 -11.73
N SER A 3 -16.83 -14.27 -12.79
CA SER A 3 -17.21 -13.11 -13.61
C SER A 3 -17.97 -12.01 -12.87
N SER A 4 -18.49 -12.30 -11.69
CA SER A 4 -19.17 -11.30 -10.84
C SER A 4 -18.22 -10.44 -9.99
N TYR A 5 -16.93 -10.79 -9.95
CA TYR A 5 -15.92 -10.03 -9.19
C TYR A 5 -15.05 -9.23 -10.12
N TRP A 6 -14.92 -7.98 -9.79
CA TRP A 6 -13.96 -7.11 -10.43
C TRP A 6 -12.64 -7.11 -9.65
N ALA A 7 -11.50 -7.12 -10.33
CA ALA A 7 -10.19 -7.09 -9.70
C ALA A 7 -9.15 -6.41 -10.59
N ASN A 8 -8.31 -5.58 -10.01
CA ASN A 8 -7.14 -5.02 -10.68
C ASN A 8 -6.05 -6.07 -10.86
N LYS A 9 -5.88 -6.94 -9.85
CA LYS A 9 -4.87 -7.99 -9.86
C LYS A 9 -5.44 -9.28 -9.33
N ILE A 10 -4.97 -10.38 -9.89
CA ILE A 10 -5.34 -11.74 -9.47
C ILE A 10 -4.07 -12.49 -9.13
N LEU A 11 -4.04 -13.08 -7.94
CA LEU A 11 -2.98 -13.95 -7.47
C LEU A 11 -3.57 -15.31 -7.10
N VAL A 12 -2.95 -16.39 -7.56
CA VAL A 12 -3.34 -17.76 -7.19
C VAL A 12 -2.23 -18.38 -6.36
N ARG A 13 -2.57 -18.82 -5.15
CA ARG A 13 -1.61 -19.41 -4.22
C ARG A 13 -2.30 -20.28 -3.17
N ASN A 14 -1.66 -21.42 -2.82
CA ASN A 14 -2.14 -22.33 -1.77
C ASN A 14 -3.62 -22.68 -1.91
N ASP A 15 -4.04 -23.07 -3.13
CA ASP A 15 -5.42 -23.40 -3.49
C ASP A 15 -6.43 -22.28 -3.18
N ARG A 16 -6.00 -21.04 -3.27
CA ARG A 16 -6.82 -19.84 -3.11
C ARG A 16 -6.58 -18.87 -4.24
N ILE A 17 -7.62 -18.12 -4.57
CA ILE A 17 -7.58 -17.03 -5.54
C ILE A 17 -7.76 -15.74 -4.74
N TYR A 18 -6.79 -14.85 -4.83
CA TYR A 18 -6.79 -13.53 -4.21
C TYR A 18 -7.10 -12.49 -5.30
N LEU A 19 -8.20 -11.78 -5.13
CA LEU A 19 -8.60 -10.69 -6.00
C LEU A 19 -8.28 -9.38 -5.30
N ILE A 20 -7.32 -8.64 -5.83
CA ILE A 20 -6.81 -7.39 -5.24
C ILE A 20 -7.42 -6.22 -6.01
N ASN A 21 -8.12 -5.35 -5.27
CA ASN A 21 -8.74 -4.14 -5.79
C ASN A 21 -8.02 -2.93 -5.22
N GLU A 22 -7.51 -2.08 -6.09
CA GLU A 22 -6.83 -0.84 -5.71
C GLU A 22 -7.80 0.34 -5.62
N TRP A 23 -8.90 0.27 -6.35
CA TRP A 23 -9.98 1.25 -6.38
C TRP A 23 -11.32 0.58 -6.68
N SER A 24 -12.41 1.27 -6.40
CA SER A 24 -13.75 0.80 -6.73
C SER A 24 -14.56 1.96 -7.31
N ASP A 25 -15.32 1.67 -8.34
CA ASP A 25 -16.29 2.57 -8.97
C ASP A 25 -17.75 2.20 -8.63
N SER A 26 -17.95 1.22 -7.75
CA SER A 26 -19.28 0.75 -7.39
C SER A 26 -19.66 1.07 -5.94
N ASP A 27 -20.92 1.42 -5.74
CA ASP A 27 -21.48 1.94 -4.49
C ASP A 27 -21.70 0.91 -3.39
N GLU A 28 -21.51 -0.39 -3.61
CA GLU A 28 -21.93 -1.38 -2.62
C GLU A 28 -20.83 -2.40 -2.28
N GLY A 29 -20.43 -2.38 -1.00
CA GLY A 29 -19.82 -3.53 -0.33
C GLY A 29 -18.50 -4.01 -0.92
N MET A 30 -17.77 -3.15 -1.58
CA MET A 30 -16.50 -3.49 -2.18
C MET A 30 -15.41 -3.60 -1.11
N TYR A 31 -14.51 -4.52 -1.33
CA TYR A 31 -13.37 -4.79 -0.48
C TYR A 31 -12.10 -4.73 -1.30
N ARG A 32 -11.04 -4.27 -0.69
CA ARG A 32 -9.71 -4.20 -1.32
C ARG A 32 -9.12 -5.60 -1.57
N LEU A 33 -9.57 -6.60 -0.82
CA LEU A 33 -9.15 -7.97 -1.00
C LEU A 33 -10.33 -8.94 -0.84
N PHE A 34 -10.56 -9.75 -1.89
CA PHE A 34 -11.39 -10.96 -1.81
C PHE A 34 -10.51 -12.20 -1.89
N VAL A 35 -10.88 -13.21 -1.11
CA VAL A 35 -10.26 -14.52 -1.15
C VAL A 35 -11.31 -15.54 -1.56
N LEU A 36 -11.04 -16.27 -2.63
CA LEU A 36 -11.91 -17.30 -3.17
C LEU A 36 -11.21 -18.66 -3.10
N ASP A 37 -11.97 -19.73 -3.07
CA ASP A 37 -11.46 -21.08 -3.34
C ASP A 37 -11.19 -21.28 -4.85
N THR A 38 -10.69 -22.46 -5.22
CA THR A 38 -10.38 -22.80 -6.62
C THR A 38 -11.65 -22.96 -7.49
N ASP A 39 -12.82 -23.15 -6.88
CA ASP A 39 -14.11 -23.17 -7.57
C ASP A 39 -14.70 -21.76 -7.74
N GLY A 40 -14.02 -20.73 -7.24
CA GLY A 40 -14.44 -19.33 -7.32
C GLY A 40 -15.49 -18.95 -6.28
N LYS A 41 -15.66 -19.73 -5.22
CA LYS A 41 -16.55 -19.36 -4.11
C LYS A 41 -15.83 -18.47 -3.12
N PRO A 42 -16.50 -17.41 -2.60
CA PRO A 42 -15.91 -16.54 -1.60
C PRO A 42 -15.62 -17.29 -0.31
N ILE A 43 -14.37 -17.14 0.18
CA ILE A 43 -13.92 -17.63 1.49
C ILE A 43 -13.93 -16.49 2.48
N ASP A 44 -13.26 -15.38 2.13
CA ASP A 44 -13.05 -14.21 2.97
C ASP A 44 -13.02 -12.91 2.15
N LYS A 45 -13.19 -11.80 2.85
CA LYS A 45 -13.04 -10.45 2.31
C LYS A 45 -12.46 -9.52 3.37
N PHE A 46 -11.54 -8.63 2.97
CA PHE A 46 -10.79 -7.77 3.87
C PHE A 46 -10.70 -6.35 3.34
N LEU A 47 -10.49 -5.41 4.26
CA LEU A 47 -10.24 -4.00 3.96
C LEU A 47 -11.38 -3.40 3.12
N PRO A 48 -12.55 -3.17 3.73
CA PRO A 48 -13.67 -2.54 3.02
C PRO A 48 -13.23 -1.16 2.52
N PHE A 49 -13.69 -0.80 1.32
CA PHE A 49 -13.63 0.59 0.89
C PHE A 49 -14.59 1.43 1.72
N GLU A 50 -14.13 2.54 2.21
CA GLU A 50 -15.01 3.57 2.72
C GLU A 50 -15.56 4.37 1.52
N THR A 51 -16.77 4.92 1.66
CA THR A 51 -17.43 5.66 0.57
C THR A 51 -16.60 6.84 0.07
N GLU A 52 -15.70 7.33 0.89
CA GLU A 52 -14.78 8.43 0.57
C GLU A 52 -13.52 8.01 -0.18
N ASP A 53 -13.24 6.69 -0.25
CA ASP A 53 -12.06 6.14 -0.90
C ASP A 53 -12.17 6.08 -2.43
N THR A 54 -13.36 6.20 -2.99
CA THR A 54 -13.62 6.04 -4.43
C THR A 54 -12.89 7.08 -5.28
N ASP A 55 -12.64 8.26 -4.74
CA ASP A 55 -11.96 9.36 -5.42
C ASP A 55 -10.43 9.40 -5.19
N ARG A 56 -9.92 8.49 -4.36
CA ARG A 56 -8.49 8.44 -4.01
C ARG A 56 -7.62 7.69 -5.00
N TYR A 57 -7.98 7.70 -6.25
CA TYR A 57 -7.18 7.05 -7.28
C TYR A 57 -5.85 7.76 -7.49
N CYS A 58 -4.76 7.07 -7.27
CA CYS A 58 -3.43 7.57 -7.59
C CYS A 58 -2.83 6.89 -8.81
N GLY A 59 -3.53 6.77 -9.87
CA GLY A 59 -3.18 6.53 -11.27
C GLY A 59 -1.85 5.88 -11.66
N ARG A 60 -1.14 5.27 -10.73
CA ARG A 60 0.12 4.57 -11.00
C ARG A 60 -0.15 3.08 -11.00
N ASP A 61 0.33 2.40 -12.01
CA ASP A 61 0.35 0.94 -12.08
C ASP A 61 1.38 0.43 -11.07
N LEU A 62 0.91 0.16 -9.86
CA LEU A 62 1.76 -0.09 -8.72
C LEU A 62 1.85 -1.59 -8.45
N GLU A 63 3.03 -2.04 -8.10
CA GLU A 63 3.22 -3.36 -7.53
C GLU A 63 2.75 -3.35 -6.07
N SER A 64 1.46 -3.52 -5.87
CA SER A 64 0.79 -3.37 -4.58
C SER A 64 0.94 -4.58 -3.65
N TYR A 65 1.67 -5.61 -4.07
CA TYR A 65 1.88 -6.78 -3.21
C TYR A 65 3.29 -7.36 -3.31
N THR A 66 3.66 -8.09 -2.27
CA THR A 66 4.84 -8.96 -2.24
C THR A 66 4.49 -10.28 -1.59
N ILE A 67 5.25 -11.32 -1.88
CA ILE A 67 5.08 -12.64 -1.28
C ILE A 67 6.35 -12.99 -0.53
N LEU A 68 6.20 -13.29 0.76
CA LEU A 68 7.30 -13.74 1.61
C LEU A 68 6.88 -15.02 2.35
N GLY A 69 7.46 -16.17 1.97
CA GLY A 69 7.00 -17.46 2.48
C GLY A 69 5.55 -17.71 2.09
N ASP A 70 4.67 -17.93 3.06
CA ASP A 70 3.23 -18.15 2.86
C ASP A 70 2.38 -16.88 3.06
N GLU A 71 3.01 -15.78 3.40
CA GLU A 71 2.37 -14.49 3.62
C GLU A 71 2.36 -13.67 2.32
N ILE A 72 1.26 -12.96 2.11
CA ILE A 72 1.09 -11.96 1.05
C ILE A 72 1.02 -10.60 1.74
N ASP A 73 1.99 -9.74 1.45
CA ASP A 73 1.95 -8.37 1.93
C ASP A 73 1.31 -7.47 0.88
N LEU A 74 0.35 -6.66 1.32
CA LEU A 74 -0.40 -5.73 0.48
C LEU A 74 -0.12 -4.31 0.94
N CYS A 75 0.11 -3.41 -0.01
CA CYS A 75 0.02 -1.98 0.23
C CYS A 75 -0.92 -1.35 -0.80
N TYR A 76 -1.69 -0.38 -0.36
CA TYR A 76 -2.65 0.30 -1.23
C TYR A 76 -2.21 1.72 -1.49
N PRO A 77 -2.51 2.24 -2.68
CA PRO A 77 -2.31 3.65 -2.97
C PRO A 77 -2.94 4.53 -1.90
N SER A 78 -2.27 5.62 -1.57
CA SER A 78 -2.72 6.58 -0.54
C SER A 78 -2.78 6.01 0.89
N ASP A 79 -2.19 4.84 1.14
CA ASP A 79 -2.06 4.28 2.49
C ASP A 79 -0.58 4.22 2.89
N ASN A 80 -0.32 4.44 4.16
CA ASN A 80 1.01 4.27 4.75
C ASN A 80 1.14 2.93 5.48
N THR A 81 0.13 2.06 5.37
CA THR A 81 0.05 0.77 6.03
C THR A 81 0.28 -0.35 5.04
N VAL A 82 1.13 -1.29 5.42
CA VAL A 82 1.29 -2.57 4.75
C VAL A 82 0.55 -3.63 5.55
N TYR A 83 -0.30 -4.39 4.89
CA TYR A 83 -1.12 -5.45 5.49
C TYR A 83 -0.53 -6.80 5.14
N GLY A 84 -0.34 -7.66 6.15
CA GLY A 84 0.01 -9.06 5.96
C GLY A 84 -1.23 -9.94 5.90
N VAL A 85 -1.28 -10.82 4.91
CA VAL A 85 -2.37 -11.80 4.73
C VAL A 85 -1.78 -13.20 4.83
N ALA A 86 -2.12 -13.89 5.88
CA ALA A 86 -1.73 -15.27 6.15
C ALA A 86 -2.81 -15.98 6.98
N ASP A 87 -2.94 -17.28 6.82
CA ASP A 87 -3.83 -18.15 7.62
C ASP A 87 -5.28 -17.64 7.73
N GLY A 88 -5.81 -17.04 6.66
CA GLY A 88 -7.17 -16.50 6.64
C GLY A 88 -7.34 -15.22 7.45
N LYS A 89 -6.27 -14.52 7.77
CA LYS A 89 -6.29 -13.24 8.48
C LYS A 89 -5.61 -12.16 7.66
N CYS A 90 -6.10 -10.95 7.79
CA CYS A 90 -5.48 -9.75 7.25
C CYS A 90 -5.21 -8.78 8.41
N THR A 91 -3.95 -8.45 8.64
CA THR A 91 -3.52 -7.61 9.76
C THR A 91 -2.58 -6.52 9.31
N ALA A 92 -2.60 -5.36 9.96
CA ALA A 92 -1.59 -4.33 9.75
C ALA A 92 -0.22 -4.84 10.20
N LYS A 93 0.74 -4.92 9.29
CA LYS A 93 2.08 -5.45 9.51
C LYS A 93 3.11 -4.35 9.73
N TYR A 94 3.08 -3.33 8.88
CA TYR A 94 3.95 -2.16 8.97
C TYR A 94 3.13 -0.90 8.81
N ARG A 95 3.50 0.13 9.54
CA ARG A 95 3.04 1.49 9.31
C ARG A 95 4.25 2.38 9.10
N ILE A 96 4.26 3.11 7.99
CA ILE A 96 5.34 3.99 7.61
C ILE A 96 4.96 5.40 8.05
N ASP A 97 5.78 5.97 8.93
CA ASP A 97 5.60 7.33 9.42
C ASP A 97 6.59 8.26 8.71
N PHE A 98 6.07 9.22 7.98
CA PHE A 98 6.86 10.26 7.30
C PHE A 98 7.09 11.50 8.18
N GLY A 99 6.79 11.41 9.48
CA GLY A 99 6.91 12.51 10.43
C GLY A 99 6.04 13.69 10.01
N LYS A 100 6.63 14.86 9.87
CA LYS A 100 5.93 16.09 9.45
C LYS A 100 5.40 16.04 8.01
N ARG A 101 5.81 15.05 7.23
CA ARG A 101 5.38 14.84 5.85
C ARG A 101 4.28 13.80 5.73
N THR A 102 3.84 13.21 6.85
CA THR A 102 2.66 12.35 6.86
C THR A 102 1.42 13.18 6.55
N MET A 103 0.58 12.69 5.64
CA MET A 103 -0.67 13.35 5.27
C MET A 103 -1.58 13.48 6.50
N PRO A 104 -2.01 14.71 6.86
CA PRO A 104 -3.01 14.89 7.91
C PRO A 104 -4.36 14.29 7.52
N GLU A 105 -5.12 13.81 8.51
CA GLU A 105 -6.41 13.16 8.30
C GLU A 105 -7.41 14.07 7.58
N GLU A 106 -7.40 15.36 7.88
CA GLU A 106 -8.25 16.38 7.24
C GLU A 106 -8.01 16.53 5.73
N HIS A 107 -6.88 16.05 5.23
CA HIS A 107 -6.52 16.06 3.81
C HIS A 107 -6.61 14.66 3.18
N ALA A 108 -6.71 13.63 4.00
CA ALA A 108 -6.69 12.24 3.53
C ALA A 108 -7.92 11.87 2.66
N THR A 109 -9.02 12.61 2.79
CA THR A 109 -10.27 12.42 2.01
C THR A 109 -10.28 13.13 0.66
N LYS A 110 -9.26 13.93 0.34
CA LYS A 110 -9.22 14.70 -0.90
C LYS A 110 -8.88 13.81 -2.09
N SER A 111 -9.50 14.11 -3.22
CA SER A 111 -9.15 13.47 -4.48
C SER A 111 -7.70 13.81 -4.90
N LEU A 112 -7.11 12.98 -5.77
CA LEU A 112 -5.78 13.24 -6.30
C LEU A 112 -5.70 14.62 -6.98
N ILE A 113 -6.75 15.03 -7.67
CA ILE A 113 -6.83 16.35 -8.35
C ILE A 113 -6.78 17.47 -7.33
N GLU A 114 -7.55 17.38 -6.25
CA GLU A 114 -7.53 18.39 -5.18
C GLU A 114 -6.19 18.43 -4.47
N TYR A 115 -5.60 17.28 -4.22
CA TYR A 115 -4.27 17.15 -3.64
C TYR A 115 -3.20 17.87 -4.46
N MET A 116 -3.21 17.65 -5.78
CA MET A 116 -2.29 18.33 -6.70
C MET A 116 -2.56 19.83 -6.81
N ASN A 117 -3.82 20.22 -6.99
CA ASN A 117 -4.20 21.62 -7.19
C ASN A 117 -3.99 22.49 -5.95
N ASN A 118 -4.08 21.94 -4.77
CA ASN A 118 -3.85 22.63 -3.51
C ASN A 118 -2.37 22.64 -3.06
N GLY A 119 -1.47 22.06 -3.85
CA GLY A 119 -0.04 22.00 -3.54
C GLY A 119 0.30 21.08 -2.36
N LEU A 120 -0.65 20.24 -1.93
CA LEU A 120 -0.42 19.32 -0.79
C LEU A 120 0.67 18.28 -1.12
N ASN A 121 0.87 17.98 -2.38
CA ASN A 121 1.96 17.12 -2.83
C ASN A 121 3.36 17.67 -2.55
N GLU A 122 3.50 18.99 -2.40
CA GLU A 122 4.77 19.63 -2.01
C GLU A 122 5.06 19.49 -0.51
N GLU A 123 4.00 19.34 0.28
CA GLU A 123 4.08 19.31 1.74
C GLU A 123 4.04 17.90 2.31
N TYR A 124 3.22 17.01 1.73
CA TYR A 124 2.90 15.71 2.31
C TYR A 124 3.13 14.56 1.35
N VAL A 125 3.48 13.42 1.92
CA VAL A 125 3.49 12.13 1.22
C VAL A 125 2.09 11.55 1.25
N MET A 126 1.53 11.25 0.09
CA MET A 126 0.17 10.72 -0.02
C MET A 126 0.06 9.25 0.39
N GLY A 127 1.15 8.51 0.32
CA GLY A 127 1.22 7.09 0.63
C GLY A 127 2.45 6.47 -0.01
N ILE A 128 2.56 5.16 0.10
CA ILE A 128 3.64 4.39 -0.50
C ILE A 128 3.18 3.67 -1.76
N ASP A 129 4.11 3.42 -2.64
CA ASP A 129 3.94 2.58 -3.82
C ASP A 129 5.10 1.59 -3.97
N ALA A 130 4.93 0.61 -4.84
CA ALA A 130 5.95 -0.37 -5.17
C ALA A 130 6.63 -1.01 -3.95
N PHE A 131 5.83 -1.49 -3.00
CA PHE A 131 6.32 -2.18 -1.81
C PHE A 131 6.87 -3.56 -2.16
N LYS A 132 8.06 -3.87 -1.62
CA LYS A 132 8.68 -5.20 -1.66
C LYS A 132 9.28 -5.54 -0.32
N GLU A 133 9.11 -6.79 0.08
CA GLU A 133 9.68 -7.32 1.30
C GLU A 133 10.59 -8.53 1.02
N SER A 134 11.68 -8.58 1.75
CA SER A 134 12.54 -9.77 1.89
C SER A 134 12.71 -10.12 3.38
N SER A 135 13.38 -11.22 3.68
CA SER A 135 13.70 -11.59 5.08
C SER A 135 14.46 -10.50 5.83
N ARG A 136 15.23 -9.66 5.13
CA ARG A 136 16.07 -8.63 5.75
C ARG A 136 15.62 -7.19 5.45
N TYR A 137 15.11 -6.92 4.25
CA TYR A 137 14.88 -5.55 3.81
C TYR A 137 13.42 -5.32 3.45
N LEU A 138 12.96 -4.08 3.68
CA LEU A 138 11.78 -3.53 3.06
C LEU A 138 12.21 -2.50 2.01
N PHE A 139 11.55 -2.54 0.88
CA PHE A 139 11.68 -1.55 -0.18
C PHE A 139 10.33 -0.92 -0.43
N PHE A 140 10.28 0.38 -0.52
CA PHE A 140 9.08 1.07 -0.96
C PHE A 140 9.43 2.39 -1.64
N ARG A 141 8.52 2.86 -2.47
CA ARG A 141 8.63 4.18 -3.09
C ARG A 141 7.54 5.09 -2.56
N PHE A 142 7.80 6.38 -2.64
CA PHE A 142 6.84 7.44 -2.35
C PHE A 142 7.19 8.71 -3.12
N GLY A 143 6.18 9.54 -3.39
CA GLY A 143 6.35 10.85 -3.99
C GLY A 143 6.29 11.96 -2.95
N LEU A 144 7.12 13.00 -3.13
CA LEU A 144 7.01 14.27 -2.43
C LEU A 144 7.38 15.39 -3.40
N GLY A 145 6.45 16.28 -3.67
CA GLY A 145 6.58 17.26 -4.72
C GLY A 145 6.72 16.59 -6.09
N ALA A 146 7.66 17.08 -6.87
CA ALA A 146 8.01 16.49 -8.17
C ALA A 146 9.04 15.36 -8.08
N THR A 147 9.38 14.90 -6.89
CA THR A 147 10.45 13.92 -6.67
C THR A 147 9.91 12.59 -6.17
N ASP A 148 10.30 11.52 -6.86
CA ASP A 148 10.10 10.15 -6.40
C ASP A 148 11.29 9.67 -5.59
N TYR A 149 11.01 9.09 -4.46
CA TYR A 149 11.98 8.51 -3.54
C TYR A 149 11.83 7.00 -3.46
N THR A 150 12.95 6.32 -3.30
CA THR A 150 13.01 4.91 -2.90
C THR A 150 13.63 4.81 -1.52
N ALA A 151 12.95 4.14 -0.63
CA ALA A 151 13.44 3.82 0.70
C ALA A 151 13.82 2.35 0.81
N ILE A 152 14.92 2.08 1.50
CA ILE A 152 15.40 0.74 1.85
C ILE A 152 15.55 0.70 3.37
N TYR A 153 14.72 -0.10 4.02
CA TYR A 153 14.80 -0.30 5.46
C TYR A 153 15.47 -1.66 5.77
N ASP A 154 16.56 -1.64 6.51
CA ASP A 154 17.21 -2.85 7.03
C ASP A 154 16.57 -3.25 8.37
N LYS A 155 15.77 -4.31 8.36
CA LYS A 155 15.05 -4.84 9.53
C LYS A 155 15.99 -5.26 10.66
N LYS A 156 17.24 -5.60 10.34
CA LYS A 156 18.23 -6.02 11.35
C LYS A 156 18.83 -4.85 12.10
N THR A 157 19.06 -3.74 11.42
CA THR A 157 19.78 -2.59 12.01
C THR A 157 18.84 -1.43 12.34
N GLY A 158 17.61 -1.42 11.80
CA GLY A 158 16.68 -0.31 11.91
C GLY A 158 17.06 0.89 11.03
N ARG A 159 18.06 0.75 10.17
CA ARG A 159 18.53 1.83 9.30
C ARG A 159 17.65 1.97 8.08
N VAL A 160 17.37 3.22 7.72
CA VAL A 160 16.71 3.58 6.47
C VAL A 160 17.70 4.30 5.56
N ASP A 161 17.84 3.83 4.33
CA ASP A 161 18.55 4.50 3.26
C ASP A 161 17.54 5.05 2.25
N LEU A 162 17.69 6.32 1.87
CA LEU A 162 16.85 6.99 0.89
C LEU A 162 17.64 7.33 -0.35
N THR A 163 17.00 7.14 -1.49
CA THR A 163 17.51 7.59 -2.78
C THR A 163 16.39 8.29 -3.55
N ASN A 164 16.71 9.32 -4.30
CA ASN A 164 15.77 9.88 -5.26
C ASN A 164 16.07 9.32 -6.66
N SER A 165 15.09 9.40 -7.56
CA SER A 165 15.20 8.89 -8.93
C SER A 165 16.27 9.60 -9.77
N ALA A 166 16.76 10.78 -9.33
CA ALA A 166 17.75 11.57 -10.04
C ALA A 166 19.19 11.36 -9.56
N SER A 167 19.37 10.86 -8.33
CA SER A 167 20.71 10.59 -7.78
C SER A 167 20.64 9.66 -6.57
N LEU A 168 21.57 8.74 -6.46
CA LEU A 168 21.86 8.00 -5.24
C LEU A 168 22.39 8.99 -4.20
N ILE A 169 21.51 9.63 -3.46
CA ILE A 169 21.92 10.53 -2.37
C ILE A 169 21.92 9.73 -1.09
N ASN A 170 23.11 9.48 -0.62
CA ASN A 170 23.39 8.98 0.70
C ASN A 170 23.25 10.15 1.69
N ASN A 171 22.02 10.51 2.09
CA ASN A 171 21.84 11.50 3.16
C ASN A 171 20.51 11.35 3.91
N SER A 172 20.66 10.89 5.10
CA SER A 172 19.75 10.66 6.20
C SER A 172 19.15 11.94 6.79
N THR A 173 18.41 12.72 6.05
CA THR A 173 17.72 13.89 6.60
C THR A 173 16.20 13.76 6.65
N CYS A 174 15.62 12.65 6.18
CA CYS A 174 14.25 12.29 6.46
C CYS A 174 14.19 11.37 7.69
N CYS A 175 13.57 11.82 8.78
CA CYS A 175 13.20 10.94 9.87
C CYS A 175 12.06 10.05 9.41
N LEU A 176 12.38 8.87 8.89
CA LEU A 176 11.42 7.81 8.69
C LEU A 176 11.44 6.94 9.94
N SER A 177 10.31 6.80 10.60
CA SER A 177 10.11 5.78 11.61
C SER A 177 9.23 4.67 11.04
N LEU A 178 9.62 3.44 11.30
CA LEU A 178 8.83 2.28 10.97
C LEU A 178 8.29 1.70 12.28
N THR A 179 6.97 1.70 12.42
CA THR A 179 6.32 1.05 13.56
C THR A 179 5.85 -0.33 13.10
N SER A 180 6.47 -1.37 13.62
CA SER A 180 5.96 -2.74 13.45
C SER A 180 4.94 -3.02 14.55
N TYR A 181 3.77 -3.53 14.15
CA TYR A 181 2.80 -4.05 15.10
C TYR A 181 3.09 -5.53 15.31
N PHE A 182 3.54 -5.87 16.52
CA PHE A 182 3.54 -7.27 16.95
C PHE A 182 2.17 -7.54 17.59
N VAL A 183 1.45 -8.47 17.05
CA VAL A 183 0.25 -9.07 17.65
C VAL A 183 0.63 -10.40 18.27
#